data_c872cb0369ce4b382a6a60a66e4f9088
#
_entry.id   c872cb0369ce4b382a6a60a66e4f9088
#
_cell.length_a   1.000
_cell.length_b   1.000
_cell.length_c   1.000
_cell.angle_alpha   90.00
_cell.angle_beta   90.00
_cell.angle_gamma   90.00
#
_symmetry.space_group_name_H-M   'P 1'
#
loop_
_entity.id
_entity.type
_entity.pdbx_description
1 polymer ?
#
loop_
_entity_poly.entity_id
_entity_poly.type
_entity_poly.pdbx_seq_one_letter_code
_entity_poly.pdbx_strand_id
1 'polypeptide(L)'
;MYSKNIIIELDKIDTIVNWENLSDIHIGNANFQEDLFLRRLNDIMDDPYRFTSFGGDQLDLILPGDPRFKDEAVSARTLAQQQEDFDNYCEPLFDEHERYMKEFGMEKIWYMQWGNHEYKSRVVTEGDMKRYCKTKHITFLGSKAFARLDIQFKGTSLMKKTLFVNHGAGGGGTLKALENLTINCEADIYQMGH
;
A
#
# COMPACT_ATOMS: atom_id res chain seq x y z
N MET A 1 -4.21 -1.95 17.40
CA MET A 1 -3.61 -1.12 16.34
C MET A 1 -2.17 -1.60 16.17
N TYR A 2 -1.74 -1.90 14.95
CA TYR A 2 -0.38 -2.34 14.68
C TYR A 2 0.53 -1.11 14.55
N SER A 3 1.77 -1.22 14.98
CA SER A 3 2.79 -0.21 14.75
C SER A 3 3.91 -0.79 13.89
N LYS A 4 4.45 0.02 13.01
CA LYS A 4 5.55 -0.27 12.12
C LYS A 4 6.63 0.77 12.30
N ASN A 5 7.88 0.33 12.40
CA ASN A 5 9.03 1.22 12.27
C ASN A 5 9.60 1.07 10.85
N ILE A 6 9.77 2.19 10.17
CA ILE A 6 10.36 2.30 8.85
C ILE A 6 11.67 3.05 9.04
N ILE A 7 12.78 2.44 8.65
CA ILE A 7 14.11 3.05 8.76
C ILE A 7 14.67 3.21 7.36
N ILE A 8 15.12 4.42 7.04
CA ILE A 8 15.79 4.75 5.78
C ILE A 8 17.18 5.26 6.11
N GLU A 9 18.21 4.55 5.68
CA GLU A 9 19.61 4.98 5.79
C GLU A 9 20.02 5.69 4.50
N LEU A 10 20.48 6.93 4.63
CA LEU A 10 20.90 7.74 3.50
C LEU A 10 22.40 7.59 3.24
N ASP A 11 22.80 7.54 1.96
CA ASP A 11 24.20 7.64 1.53
C ASP A 11 24.74 9.07 1.64
N LYS A 12 23.86 10.06 1.40
CA LYS A 12 24.16 11.49 1.45
C LYS A 12 23.08 12.25 2.20
N ILE A 13 23.48 13.29 2.93
CA ILE A 13 22.59 14.05 3.78
C ILE A 13 21.53 14.87 3.02
N ASP A 14 21.82 15.21 1.75
CA ASP A 14 20.94 15.98 0.86
C ASP A 14 20.10 15.11 -0.07
N THR A 15 20.04 13.80 0.18
CA THR A 15 19.24 12.86 -0.60
C THR A 15 17.74 13.14 -0.40
N ILE A 16 17.01 13.23 -1.52
CA ILE A 16 15.56 13.33 -1.52
C ILE A 16 14.96 11.93 -1.38
N VAL A 17 14.13 11.74 -0.38
CA VAL A 17 13.36 10.51 -0.19
C VAL A 17 11.95 10.71 -0.71
N ASN A 18 11.54 9.87 -1.65
CA ASN A 18 10.19 9.87 -2.21
C ASN A 18 9.40 8.70 -1.65
N TRP A 19 8.16 8.95 -1.26
CA TRP A 19 7.22 7.88 -0.88
C TRP A 19 5.94 8.01 -1.69
N GLU A 20 5.55 6.92 -2.34
CA GLU A 20 4.32 6.81 -3.09
C GLU A 20 3.39 5.79 -2.43
N ASN A 21 2.16 6.21 -2.13
CA ASN A 21 1.14 5.29 -1.67
C ASN A 21 0.28 4.85 -2.87
N LEU A 22 0.40 3.58 -3.25
CA LEU A 22 -0.40 2.96 -4.29
C LEU A 22 -1.70 2.45 -3.65
N SER A 23 -2.79 3.14 -3.90
CA SER A 23 -4.13 2.85 -3.35
C SER A 23 -5.17 2.87 -4.47
N ASP A 24 -6.28 2.19 -4.25
CA ASP A 24 -7.42 2.20 -5.17
C ASP A 24 -7.06 1.77 -6.61
N ILE A 25 -6.24 0.74 -6.72
CA ILE A 25 -5.75 0.23 -8.01
C ILE A 25 -6.87 -0.50 -8.75
N HIS A 26 -7.68 -1.28 -8.03
CA HIS A 26 -8.83 -2.02 -8.54
C HIS A 26 -8.50 -2.94 -9.72
N ILE A 27 -7.45 -3.76 -9.61
CA ILE A 27 -7.15 -4.79 -10.62
C ILE A 27 -8.37 -5.71 -10.76
N GLY A 28 -8.82 -5.92 -11.99
CA GLY A 28 -10.05 -6.65 -12.32
C GLY A 28 -11.23 -5.74 -12.65
N ASN A 29 -11.13 -4.43 -12.39
CA ASN A 29 -12.09 -3.45 -12.87
C ASN A 29 -11.82 -3.07 -14.34
N ALA A 30 -12.86 -2.84 -15.12
CA ALA A 30 -12.74 -2.43 -16.53
C ALA A 30 -12.04 -1.06 -16.71
N ASN A 31 -12.01 -0.22 -15.65
CA ASN A 31 -11.36 1.08 -15.65
C ASN A 31 -9.95 1.04 -15.04
N PHE A 32 -9.40 -0.12 -14.75
CA PHE A 32 -8.02 -0.25 -14.24
C PHE A 32 -7.04 0.40 -15.21
N GLN A 33 -6.23 1.32 -14.68
CA GLN A 33 -5.26 2.09 -15.45
C GLN A 33 -3.90 1.36 -15.51
N GLU A 34 -3.85 0.23 -16.22
CA GLU A 34 -2.70 -0.68 -16.27
C GLU A 34 -1.39 0.05 -16.64
N ASP A 35 -1.40 0.81 -17.73
CA ASP A 35 -0.20 1.53 -18.20
C ASP A 35 0.32 2.55 -17.16
N LEU A 36 -0.59 3.18 -16.43
CA LEU A 36 -0.21 4.13 -15.37
C LEU A 36 0.38 3.37 -14.19
N PHE A 37 -0.22 2.27 -13.80
CA PHE A 37 0.25 1.43 -12.71
C PHE A 37 1.65 0.88 -12.99
N LEU A 38 1.88 0.30 -14.17
CA LEU A 38 3.18 -0.21 -14.58
C LEU A 38 4.26 0.88 -14.62
N ARG A 39 3.93 2.07 -15.12
CA ARG A 39 4.87 3.20 -15.08
C ARG A 39 5.26 3.57 -13.67
N ARG A 40 4.30 3.62 -12.71
CA ARG A 40 4.60 3.91 -11.31
C ARG A 40 5.48 2.85 -10.67
N LEU A 41 5.25 1.56 -10.96
CA LEU A 41 6.11 0.49 -10.48
C LEU A 41 7.56 0.66 -11.00
N ASN A 42 7.72 1.00 -12.29
CA ASN A 42 9.04 1.26 -12.87
C ASN A 42 9.70 2.49 -12.22
N ASP A 43 8.98 3.60 -12.07
CA ASP A 43 9.51 4.80 -11.40
C ASP A 43 10.01 4.49 -9.96
N ILE A 44 9.31 3.59 -9.25
CA ILE A 44 9.70 3.17 -7.91
C ILE A 44 10.97 2.31 -7.94
N MET A 45 11.08 1.39 -8.90
CA MET A 45 12.25 0.52 -9.03
C MET A 45 13.49 1.27 -9.48
N ASP A 46 13.36 2.23 -10.39
CA ASP A 46 14.46 2.98 -10.98
C ASP A 46 15.12 4.00 -10.03
N ASP A 47 14.40 4.46 -9.00
CA ASP A 47 14.92 5.42 -8.03
C ASP A 47 15.25 4.73 -6.69
N PRO A 48 16.52 4.67 -6.27
CA PRO A 48 16.93 3.97 -5.05
C PRO A 48 16.30 4.54 -3.77
N TYR A 49 15.91 5.81 -3.77
CA TYR A 49 15.26 6.46 -2.62
C TYR A 49 13.77 6.75 -2.84
N ARG A 50 13.15 6.05 -3.77
CA ARG A 50 11.70 6.02 -3.93
C ARG A 50 11.14 4.74 -3.34
N PHE A 51 10.30 4.88 -2.35
CA PHE A 51 9.67 3.81 -1.60
C PHE A 51 8.17 3.80 -1.86
N THR A 52 7.52 2.68 -1.55
CA THR A 52 6.08 2.56 -1.75
C THR A 52 5.38 1.89 -0.58
N SER A 53 4.07 2.00 -0.59
CA SER A 53 3.14 1.21 0.22
C SER A 53 1.87 0.94 -0.58
N PHE A 54 1.19 -0.16 -0.26
CA PHE A 54 -0.11 -0.48 -0.84
C PHE A 54 -1.20 -0.09 0.16
N GLY A 55 -1.94 0.96 -0.17
CA GLY A 55 -2.88 1.63 0.73
C GLY A 55 -4.27 1.01 0.81
N GLY A 56 -4.52 -0.12 0.15
CA GLY A 56 -5.82 -0.80 0.08
C GLY A 56 -6.49 -0.69 -1.27
N ASP A 57 -7.52 -1.51 -1.50
CA ASP A 57 -8.26 -1.64 -2.74
C ASP A 57 -7.34 -1.93 -3.95
N GLN A 58 -6.40 -2.86 -3.75
CA GLN A 58 -5.51 -3.36 -4.81
C GLN A 58 -6.29 -4.17 -5.85
N LEU A 59 -7.26 -4.95 -5.39
CA LEU A 59 -8.13 -5.78 -6.20
C LEU A 59 -9.55 -5.23 -6.19
N ASP A 60 -10.28 -5.39 -7.29
CA ASP A 60 -11.66 -4.90 -7.37
C ASP A 60 -12.62 -5.72 -6.48
N LEU A 61 -12.47 -7.05 -6.46
CA LEU A 61 -13.19 -8.01 -5.62
C LEU A 61 -14.71 -7.81 -5.57
N ILE A 62 -15.31 -7.19 -6.59
CA ILE A 62 -16.75 -7.06 -6.72
C ILE A 62 -17.30 -8.39 -7.25
N LEU A 63 -18.07 -9.08 -6.43
CA LEU A 63 -18.65 -10.37 -6.76
C LEU A 63 -20.09 -10.23 -7.24
N PRO A 64 -20.60 -11.18 -8.05
CA PRO A 64 -22.02 -11.30 -8.33
C PRO A 64 -22.82 -11.33 -7.01
N GLY A 65 -23.80 -10.43 -6.87
CA GLY A 65 -24.57 -10.23 -5.64
C GLY A 65 -24.15 -9.01 -4.81
N ASP A 66 -23.01 -8.39 -5.07
CA ASP A 66 -22.69 -7.04 -4.56
C ASP A 66 -23.60 -6.02 -5.31
N PRO A 67 -24.28 -5.09 -4.60
CA PRO A 67 -25.11 -4.04 -5.25
C PRO A 67 -24.35 -3.17 -6.26
N ARG A 68 -23.02 -3.14 -6.20
CA ARG A 68 -22.16 -2.42 -7.14
C ARG A 68 -21.81 -3.24 -8.39
N PHE A 69 -22.15 -4.55 -8.38
CA PHE A 69 -21.87 -5.43 -9.51
C PHE A 69 -22.61 -4.93 -10.76
N LYS A 70 -21.87 -4.60 -11.79
CA LYS A 70 -22.37 -4.28 -13.13
C LYS A 70 -21.54 -5.11 -14.10
N ASP A 71 -22.19 -5.91 -14.92
CA ASP A 71 -21.53 -6.78 -15.90
C ASP A 71 -20.53 -6.03 -16.78
N GLU A 72 -20.80 -4.76 -17.08
CA GLU A 72 -19.95 -3.89 -17.90
C GLU A 72 -18.72 -3.36 -17.15
N ALA A 73 -18.76 -3.30 -15.81
CA ALA A 73 -17.70 -2.72 -14.98
C ALA A 73 -16.72 -3.77 -14.42
N VAL A 74 -17.10 -5.04 -14.47
CA VAL A 74 -16.29 -6.14 -13.97
C VAL A 74 -15.68 -6.83 -15.18
N SER A 75 -14.37 -6.84 -15.28
CA SER A 75 -13.72 -7.79 -16.18
C SER A 75 -14.10 -9.19 -15.71
N ALA A 76 -14.35 -10.12 -16.61
CA ALA A 76 -14.79 -11.49 -16.32
C ALA A 76 -13.75 -12.32 -15.50
N ARG A 77 -12.90 -11.66 -14.73
CA ARG A 77 -11.79 -12.24 -13.97
C ARG A 77 -12.27 -12.71 -12.59
N THR A 78 -11.95 -13.94 -12.26
CA THR A 78 -12.18 -14.50 -10.93
C THR A 78 -11.27 -13.82 -9.91
N LEU A 79 -11.57 -13.96 -8.61
CA LEU A 79 -10.70 -13.47 -7.53
C LEU A 79 -9.27 -14.02 -7.65
N ALA A 80 -9.14 -15.28 -8.02
CA ALA A 80 -7.83 -15.92 -8.22
C ALA A 80 -7.05 -15.27 -9.38
N GLN A 81 -7.73 -14.94 -10.47
CA GLN A 81 -7.10 -14.25 -11.60
C GLN A 81 -6.69 -12.82 -11.27
N GLN A 82 -7.51 -12.09 -10.49
CA GLN A 82 -7.14 -10.74 -10.03
C GLN A 82 -5.90 -10.79 -9.13
N GLN A 83 -5.79 -11.78 -8.26
CA GLN A 83 -4.61 -11.99 -7.42
C GLN A 83 -3.39 -12.38 -8.25
N GLU A 84 -3.54 -13.28 -9.20
CA GLU A 84 -2.47 -13.69 -10.12
C GLU A 84 -1.96 -12.50 -10.96
N ASP A 85 -2.87 -11.66 -11.46
CA ASP A 85 -2.50 -10.43 -12.18
C ASP A 85 -1.71 -9.46 -11.28
N PHE A 86 -2.18 -9.24 -10.04
CA PHE A 86 -1.46 -8.41 -9.08
C PHE A 86 -0.05 -8.94 -8.82
N ASP A 87 0.07 -10.25 -8.60
CA ASP A 87 1.35 -10.91 -8.40
C ASP A 87 2.27 -10.72 -9.61
N ASN A 88 1.76 -10.94 -10.82
CA ASN A 88 2.53 -10.80 -12.05
C ASN A 88 3.01 -9.36 -12.28
N TYR A 89 2.16 -8.36 -12.05
CA TYR A 89 2.55 -6.96 -12.17
C TYR A 89 3.59 -6.54 -11.12
N CYS A 90 3.44 -7.03 -9.90
CA CYS A 90 4.27 -6.61 -8.76
C CYS A 90 5.50 -7.51 -8.54
N GLU A 91 5.65 -8.64 -9.23
CA GLU A 91 6.78 -9.56 -9.04
C GLU A 91 8.14 -8.85 -9.13
N PRO A 92 8.43 -7.98 -10.13
CA PRO A 92 9.71 -7.27 -10.18
C PRO A 92 9.94 -6.36 -8.97
N LEU A 93 8.89 -5.71 -8.46
CA LEU A 93 8.96 -4.87 -7.26
C LEU A 93 9.15 -5.71 -5.99
N PHE A 94 8.57 -6.90 -5.90
CA PHE A 94 8.80 -7.81 -4.77
C PHE A 94 10.23 -8.33 -4.74
N ASP A 95 10.79 -8.66 -5.89
CA ASP A 95 12.19 -9.06 -6.02
C ASP A 95 13.13 -7.93 -5.60
N GLU A 96 12.83 -6.70 -6.04
CA GLU A 96 13.56 -5.50 -5.63
C GLU A 96 13.44 -5.22 -4.14
N HIS A 97 12.26 -5.43 -3.54
CA HIS A 97 12.05 -5.33 -2.09
C HIS A 97 12.93 -6.32 -1.32
N GLU A 98 12.98 -7.57 -1.75
CA GLU A 98 13.81 -8.60 -1.12
C GLU A 98 15.31 -8.26 -1.26
N ARG A 99 15.74 -7.77 -2.43
CA ARG A 99 17.10 -7.31 -2.66
C ARG A 99 17.46 -6.16 -1.72
N TYR A 100 16.58 -5.15 -1.57
CA TYR A 100 16.78 -4.01 -0.69
C TYR A 100 16.95 -4.42 0.77
N MET A 101 16.13 -5.35 1.24
CA MET A 101 16.27 -5.87 2.61
C MET A 101 17.61 -6.58 2.82
N LYS A 102 18.07 -7.36 1.84
CA LYS A 102 19.34 -8.11 1.94
C LYS A 102 20.57 -7.22 1.85
N GLU A 103 20.58 -6.27 0.91
CA GLU A 103 21.76 -5.46 0.60
C GLU A 103 21.88 -4.21 1.48
N PHE A 104 20.76 -3.57 1.80
CA PHE A 104 20.73 -2.28 2.49
C PHE A 104 20.05 -2.31 3.86
N GLY A 105 19.42 -3.42 4.24
CA GLY A 105 18.61 -3.49 5.45
C GLY A 105 17.38 -2.58 5.44
N MET A 106 16.97 -2.12 4.26
CA MET A 106 15.83 -1.22 4.04
C MET A 106 14.70 -1.94 3.34
N GLU A 107 13.47 -1.49 3.56
CA GLU A 107 12.27 -2.04 2.93
C GLU A 107 11.81 -1.13 1.79
N LYS A 108 11.84 -1.60 0.55
CA LYS A 108 11.35 -0.87 -0.63
C LYS A 108 9.83 -0.68 -0.56
N ILE A 109 9.12 -1.69 -0.03
CA ILE A 109 7.69 -1.65 0.26
C ILE A 109 7.51 -1.57 1.77
N TRP A 110 6.97 -0.47 2.27
CA TRP A 110 6.87 -0.24 3.72
C TRP A 110 5.77 -1.06 4.39
N TYR A 111 4.61 -1.17 3.73
CA TYR A 111 3.46 -1.93 4.24
C TYR A 111 2.42 -2.17 3.15
N MET A 112 1.50 -3.05 3.48
CA MET A 112 0.27 -3.28 2.74
C MET A 112 -0.93 -3.16 3.68
N GLN A 113 -2.01 -2.55 3.19
CA GLN A 113 -3.26 -2.40 3.91
C GLN A 113 -4.41 -3.07 3.17
N TRP A 114 -5.49 -3.33 3.89
CA TRP A 114 -6.79 -3.61 3.28
C TRP A 114 -7.51 -2.32 2.92
N GLY A 115 -8.14 -2.35 1.77
CA GLY A 115 -9.22 -1.47 1.42
C GLY A 115 -10.59 -2.00 1.83
N ASN A 116 -11.63 -1.28 1.45
CA ASN A 116 -13.00 -1.69 1.74
C ASN A 116 -13.45 -2.86 0.85
N HIS A 117 -12.84 -3.07 -0.32
CA HIS A 117 -13.09 -4.20 -1.19
C HIS A 117 -12.56 -5.50 -0.58
N GLU A 118 -11.29 -5.53 -0.18
CA GLU A 118 -10.70 -6.67 0.51
C GLU A 118 -11.38 -6.91 1.87
N TYR A 119 -11.74 -5.84 2.60
CA TYR A 119 -12.41 -5.97 3.89
C TYR A 119 -13.80 -6.62 3.79
N LYS A 120 -14.56 -6.34 2.73
CA LYS A 120 -15.85 -6.98 2.51
C LYS A 120 -15.73 -8.45 2.14
N SER A 121 -14.69 -8.79 1.41
CA SER A 121 -14.37 -10.17 1.04
C SER A 121 -13.58 -10.94 2.12
N ARG A 122 -13.30 -10.32 3.27
CA ARG A 122 -12.45 -10.85 4.35
C ARG A 122 -12.78 -12.27 4.84
N VAL A 123 -14.06 -12.67 4.77
CA VAL A 123 -14.46 -14.04 5.11
C VAL A 123 -13.73 -15.07 4.23
N VAL A 124 -13.32 -14.65 3.04
CA VAL A 124 -12.57 -15.47 2.08
C VAL A 124 -11.07 -15.14 2.11
N THR A 125 -10.69 -13.91 2.48
CA THR A 125 -9.32 -13.39 2.22
C THR A 125 -8.51 -12.97 3.47
N GLU A 126 -9.11 -12.85 4.67
CA GLU A 126 -8.38 -12.30 5.84
C GLU A 126 -7.12 -13.09 6.22
N GLY A 127 -7.24 -14.40 6.27
CA GLY A 127 -6.09 -15.27 6.53
C GLY A 127 -5.08 -15.27 5.39
N ASP A 128 -5.55 -15.04 4.19
CA ASP A 128 -4.75 -15.15 2.98
C ASP A 128 -3.92 -13.89 2.76
N MET A 129 -4.47 -12.66 2.91
CA MET A 129 -3.70 -11.42 2.77
C MET A 129 -2.58 -11.31 3.81
N LYS A 130 -2.85 -11.64 5.07
CA LYS A 130 -1.81 -11.64 6.10
C LYS A 130 -0.72 -12.68 5.82
N ARG A 131 -1.11 -13.86 5.33
CA ARG A 131 -0.18 -14.91 4.91
C ARG A 131 0.59 -14.47 3.69
N TYR A 132 -0.07 -13.90 2.71
CA TYR A 132 0.52 -13.35 1.50
C TYR A 132 1.60 -12.31 1.84
N CYS A 133 1.29 -11.29 2.64
CA CYS A 133 2.27 -10.29 3.07
C CYS A 133 3.48 -10.94 3.78
N LYS A 134 3.22 -11.97 4.59
CA LYS A 134 4.29 -12.72 5.26
C LYS A 134 5.22 -13.43 4.28
N THR A 135 4.68 -14.03 3.19
CA THR A 135 5.50 -14.69 2.17
C THR A 135 6.35 -13.72 1.37
N LYS A 136 5.88 -12.48 1.21
CA LYS A 136 6.59 -11.40 0.51
C LYS A 136 7.43 -10.53 1.45
N HIS A 137 7.55 -10.90 2.73
CA HIS A 137 8.26 -10.13 3.77
C HIS A 137 7.76 -8.69 3.96
N ILE A 138 6.50 -8.42 3.58
CA ILE A 138 5.86 -7.12 3.72
C ILE A 138 5.06 -7.05 5.02
N THR A 139 5.10 -5.91 5.71
CA THR A 139 4.28 -5.70 6.90
C THR A 139 2.83 -5.46 6.54
N PHE A 140 1.93 -6.27 7.09
CA PHE A 140 0.50 -6.06 6.97
C PHE A 140 -0.03 -5.20 8.12
N LEU A 141 -0.68 -4.06 7.80
CA LEU A 141 -1.16 -3.09 8.80
C LEU A 141 -2.69 -3.11 9.04
N GLY A 142 -3.42 -4.01 8.38
CA GLY A 142 -4.89 -4.00 8.44
C GLY A 142 -5.45 -2.78 7.71
N SER A 143 -6.60 -2.24 8.18
CA SER A 143 -7.24 -1.09 7.52
C SER A 143 -6.77 0.27 8.06
N LYS A 144 -6.17 0.30 9.25
CA LYS A 144 -5.61 1.52 9.86
C LYS A 144 -4.54 1.19 10.89
N ALA A 145 -3.50 2.01 10.94
CA ALA A 145 -2.39 1.84 11.88
C ALA A 145 -1.61 3.14 12.06
N PHE A 146 -0.74 3.13 13.08
CA PHE A 146 0.37 4.08 13.17
C PHE A 146 1.65 3.43 12.68
N ALA A 147 2.45 4.17 11.93
CA ALA A 147 3.82 3.82 11.57
C ALA A 147 4.76 4.96 12.00
N ARG A 148 6.02 4.62 12.23
CA ARG A 148 7.08 5.61 12.51
C ARG A 148 8.10 5.56 11.39
N LEU A 149 8.37 6.69 10.79
CA LEU A 149 9.45 6.90 9.84
C LEU A 149 10.66 7.49 10.56
N ASP A 150 11.83 6.90 10.36
CA ASP A 150 13.12 7.40 10.85
C ASP A 150 14.11 7.46 9.69
N ILE A 151 14.45 8.66 9.24
CA ILE A 151 15.47 8.88 8.21
C ILE A 151 16.79 9.14 8.91
N GLN A 152 17.79 8.33 8.57
CA GLN A 152 19.09 8.29 9.21
C GLN A 152 20.21 8.57 8.20
N PHE A 153 21.33 9.07 8.70
CA PHE A 153 22.60 9.17 7.99
C PHE A 153 23.72 8.70 8.92
N LYS A 154 24.48 7.70 8.48
CA LYS A 154 25.53 7.05 9.28
C LYS A 154 25.06 6.62 10.66
N GLY A 155 23.86 6.01 10.71
CA GLY A 155 23.21 5.53 11.93
C GLY A 155 22.67 6.62 12.85
N THR A 156 22.75 7.90 12.44
CA THR A 156 22.22 9.02 13.23
C THR A 156 20.90 9.49 12.64
N SER A 157 19.85 9.54 13.47
CA SER A 157 18.54 10.01 13.04
C SER A 157 18.58 11.50 12.68
N LEU A 158 18.22 11.82 11.44
CA LEU A 158 18.05 13.19 10.95
C LEU A 158 16.60 13.66 11.12
N MET A 159 15.64 12.77 10.91
CA MET A 159 14.23 13.10 10.96
C MET A 159 13.41 11.91 11.46
N LYS A 160 12.51 12.17 12.40
CA LYS A 160 11.48 11.21 12.83
C LYS A 160 10.10 11.78 12.58
N LYS A 161 9.24 10.97 11.99
CA LYS A 161 7.84 11.32 11.71
C LYS A 161 6.91 10.18 12.10
N THR A 162 5.76 10.53 12.63
CA THR A 162 4.67 9.58 12.87
C THR A 162 3.70 9.67 11.70
N LEU A 163 3.41 8.52 11.09
CA LEU A 163 2.42 8.37 10.04
C LEU A 163 1.17 7.75 10.64
N PHE A 164 0.02 8.33 10.37
CA PHE A 164 -1.26 7.65 10.54
C PHE A 164 -1.76 7.24 9.16
N VAL A 165 -1.93 5.95 8.98
CA VAL A 165 -2.35 5.36 7.71
C VAL A 165 -3.74 4.75 7.88
N ASN A 166 -4.65 5.08 6.97
CA ASN A 166 -6.02 4.62 6.99
C ASN A 166 -6.55 4.51 5.57
N HIS A 167 -7.05 3.32 5.22
CA HIS A 167 -7.91 3.23 4.04
C HIS A 167 -9.33 3.55 4.50
N GLY A 168 -9.89 4.66 4.03
CA GLY A 168 -11.21 5.12 4.43
C GLY A 168 -12.29 4.06 4.24
N ALA A 169 -13.29 4.06 5.11
CA ALA A 169 -14.47 3.21 4.98
C ALA A 169 -15.64 4.09 4.54
N GLY A 170 -15.98 3.99 3.27
CA GLY A 170 -17.25 4.52 2.73
C GLY A 170 -17.28 6.01 2.39
N GLY A 171 -17.57 6.29 1.14
CA GLY A 171 -18.32 7.37 0.52
C GLY A 171 -18.11 8.81 0.97
N GLY A 172 -16.90 9.22 1.24
CA GLY A 172 -16.68 10.58 1.63
C GLY A 172 -15.24 11.04 1.43
N GLY A 173 -14.81 11.14 0.18
CA GLY A 173 -13.58 11.86 -0.20
C GLY A 173 -13.69 13.36 0.09
N THR A 174 -14.22 13.73 1.26
CA THR A 174 -14.38 15.11 1.67
C THR A 174 -13.27 15.50 2.63
N LEU A 175 -12.80 16.73 2.53
CA LEU A 175 -11.96 17.39 3.54
C LEU A 175 -12.40 17.06 4.98
N LYS A 176 -13.70 16.88 5.20
CA LYS A 176 -14.28 16.53 6.51
C LYS A 176 -13.82 15.15 7.03
N ALA A 177 -13.57 14.18 6.15
CA ALA A 177 -13.03 12.89 6.58
C ALA A 177 -11.57 13.03 7.04
N LEU A 178 -10.77 13.84 6.33
CA LEU A 178 -9.40 14.16 6.71
C LEU A 178 -9.37 15.00 8.01
N GLU A 179 -10.22 16.01 8.14
CA GLU A 179 -10.37 16.81 9.36
C GLU A 179 -10.71 15.91 10.56
N ASN A 180 -11.64 14.96 10.43
CA ASN A 180 -11.99 14.03 11.49
C ASN A 180 -10.81 13.12 11.88
N LEU A 181 -9.95 12.74 10.94
CA LEU A 181 -8.73 11.99 11.26
C LEU A 181 -7.75 12.83 12.09
N THR A 182 -7.53 14.09 11.70
CA THR A 182 -6.59 15.00 12.41
C THR A 182 -7.08 15.36 13.81
N ILE A 183 -8.38 15.44 14.04
CA ILE A 183 -8.97 15.71 15.36
C ILE A 183 -8.83 14.52 16.30
N ASN A 184 -8.91 13.29 15.78
CA ASN A 184 -8.95 12.06 16.59
C ASN A 184 -7.61 11.34 16.74
N CYS A 185 -6.62 11.71 15.95
CA CYS A 185 -5.31 11.07 15.94
C CYS A 185 -4.21 12.13 15.77
N GLU A 186 -3.22 12.13 16.63
CA GLU A 186 -2.04 12.99 16.50
C GLU A 186 -0.96 12.26 15.69
N ALA A 187 -0.63 12.79 14.51
CA ALA A 187 0.45 12.30 13.65
C ALA A 187 1.05 13.46 12.85
N ASP A 188 2.29 13.28 12.37
CA ASP A 188 2.95 14.26 11.49
C ASP A 188 2.44 14.17 10.05
N ILE A 189 2.09 12.96 9.62
CA ILE A 189 1.66 12.65 8.25
C ILE A 189 0.40 11.79 8.33
N TYR A 190 -0.61 12.17 7.57
CA TYR A 190 -1.86 11.41 7.44
C TYR A 190 -1.98 10.90 6.01
N GLN A 191 -2.09 9.58 5.88
CA GLN A 191 -2.35 8.93 4.60
C GLN A 191 -3.76 8.35 4.66
N MET A 192 -4.55 8.64 3.66
CA MET A 192 -5.87 8.09 3.46
C MET A 192 -6.00 7.59 2.02
N GLY A 193 -6.39 6.32 1.85
CA GLY A 193 -6.91 5.77 0.60
C GLY A 193 -8.41 6.03 0.50
N HIS A 194 -8.96 5.93 -0.68
CA HIS A 194 -10.39 6.06 -1.06
C HIS A 194 -10.82 7.45 -1.48
#